data_96b5644334f8fb3e57cfd611979bbadf
#
_entry.id   96b5644334f8fb3e57cfd611979bbadf
#
_cell.length_a   1.000
_cell.length_b   1.000
_cell.length_c   1.000
_cell.angle_alpha   90.00
_cell.angle_beta   90.00
_cell.angle_gamma   90.00
#
_symmetry.space_group_name_H-M   'P 1'
#
loop_
_entity.id
_entity.type
_entity.pdbx_description
1 polymer ?
#
loop_
_entity_poly.entity_id
_entity_poly.type
_entity_poly.pdbx_seq_one_letter_code
_entity_poly.pdbx_strand_id
1 'polypeptide(L)'
;MIDLFPTRIHPANHSDPEIIAEIDQVIDTLETTGNWKNSSYLSPYAMQETLHGTHAKQHLLQLFKEHPMPKLEAFIGEQVECYLSQTKISVPDSAHAYIEPLKGGWLISQSWINVCPKGKAQVRHTHAGHIISGVYYHRTVPEQGGILFYNPNPYAKMCMFGTEEGIYFDPTPESLVLFPSWLEHSTEANQIERPRYSIAFNVHLN
;
A
#
# COMPACT_ATOMS: atom_id res chain seq x y z
N MET A 1 -27.24 8.98 -11.42
CA MET A 1 -26.79 8.40 -10.14
C MET A 1 -25.76 9.34 -9.58
N ILE A 2 -25.77 9.63 -8.30
CA ILE A 2 -24.79 10.51 -7.63
C ILE A 2 -24.13 9.68 -6.55
N ASP A 3 -22.79 9.59 -6.60
CA ASP A 3 -22.00 8.93 -5.57
C ASP A 3 -21.79 9.89 -4.40
N LEU A 4 -22.24 9.50 -3.21
CA LEU A 4 -22.07 10.27 -2.00
C LEU A 4 -20.91 9.68 -1.18
N PHE A 5 -19.86 10.49 -0.93
CA PHE A 5 -18.68 10.11 -0.13
C PHE A 5 -17.95 8.85 -0.64
N PRO A 6 -17.62 8.73 -1.93
CA PRO A 6 -16.94 7.55 -2.44
C PRO A 6 -15.54 7.45 -1.84
N THR A 7 -15.19 6.26 -1.34
CA THR A 7 -13.80 5.92 -1.05
C THR A 7 -13.15 5.44 -2.33
N ARG A 8 -12.08 6.10 -2.77
CA ARG A 8 -11.39 5.77 -4.02
C ARG A 8 -10.15 4.94 -3.74
N ILE A 9 -9.99 3.87 -4.50
CA ILE A 9 -8.72 3.16 -4.67
C ILE A 9 -8.29 3.31 -6.12
N HIS A 10 -7.00 3.30 -6.38
CA HIS A 10 -6.44 3.47 -7.72
C HIS A 10 -5.54 2.28 -8.06
N PRO A 11 -6.03 1.30 -8.81
CA PRO A 11 -5.21 0.23 -9.33
C PRO A 11 -4.45 0.70 -10.59
N ALA A 12 -3.20 0.29 -10.70
CA ALA A 12 -2.36 0.48 -11.87
C ALA A 12 -1.48 -0.76 -12.09
N ASN A 13 -0.96 -0.94 -13.29
CA ASN A 13 0.00 -1.99 -13.59
C ASN A 13 0.96 -1.53 -14.70
N HIS A 14 2.05 -2.24 -14.85
CA HIS A 14 2.98 -2.08 -15.96
C HIS A 14 3.55 -3.44 -16.39
N SER A 15 4.29 -3.42 -17.48
CA SER A 15 5.06 -4.59 -17.98
C SER A 15 6.51 -4.20 -18.31
N ASP A 16 7.02 -3.13 -17.71
CA ASP A 16 8.37 -2.63 -17.95
C ASP A 16 9.40 -3.58 -17.34
N PRO A 17 10.25 -4.25 -18.15
CA PRO A 17 11.25 -5.18 -17.66
C PRO A 17 12.36 -4.50 -16.86
N GLU A 18 12.57 -3.20 -17.04
CA GLU A 18 13.60 -2.47 -16.32
C GLU A 18 13.18 -2.17 -14.87
N ILE A 19 11.90 -1.89 -14.62
CA ILE A 19 11.35 -1.79 -13.26
C ILE A 19 11.46 -3.14 -12.56
N ILE A 20 11.08 -4.22 -13.25
CA ILE A 20 11.17 -5.59 -12.70
C ILE A 20 12.61 -5.91 -12.31
N ALA A 21 13.59 -5.58 -13.17
CA ALA A 21 15.00 -5.82 -12.90
C ALA A 21 15.55 -5.01 -11.72
N GLU A 22 15.12 -3.75 -11.54
CA GLU A 22 15.49 -2.95 -10.37
C GLU A 22 15.05 -3.63 -9.06
N ILE A 23 13.81 -4.14 -9.03
CA ILE A 23 13.26 -4.79 -7.84
C ILE A 23 13.96 -6.13 -7.58
N ASP A 24 14.16 -6.95 -8.62
CA ASP A 24 14.89 -8.22 -8.52
C ASP A 24 16.29 -7.99 -7.91
N GLN A 25 17.03 -6.99 -8.38
CA GLN A 25 18.35 -6.66 -7.86
C GLN A 25 18.33 -6.29 -6.37
N VAL A 26 17.33 -5.54 -5.93
CA VAL A 26 17.18 -5.18 -4.51
C VAL A 26 16.85 -6.40 -3.68
N ILE A 27 15.91 -7.25 -4.13
CA ILE A 27 15.55 -8.49 -3.44
C ILE A 27 16.77 -9.40 -3.32
N ASP A 28 17.51 -9.64 -4.41
CA ASP A 28 18.72 -10.46 -4.42
C ASP A 28 19.79 -9.92 -3.45
N THR A 29 19.96 -8.60 -3.41
CA THR A 29 20.89 -7.95 -2.48
C THR A 29 20.48 -8.22 -1.03
N LEU A 30 19.20 -8.05 -0.70
CA LEU A 30 18.66 -8.26 0.64
C LEU A 30 18.74 -9.73 1.06
N GLU A 31 18.44 -10.66 0.17
CA GLU A 31 18.54 -12.11 0.44
C GLU A 31 20.01 -12.53 0.64
N THR A 32 20.93 -12.03 -0.19
CA THR A 32 22.36 -12.38 -0.15
C THR A 32 23.04 -11.82 1.10
N THR A 33 22.72 -10.58 1.47
CA THR A 33 23.34 -9.91 2.62
C THR A 33 22.68 -10.26 3.94
N GLY A 34 21.47 -10.79 3.92
CA GLY A 34 20.66 -11.05 5.11
C GLY A 34 20.25 -9.77 5.85
N ASN A 35 20.35 -8.60 5.22
CA ASN A 35 20.05 -7.29 5.81
C ASN A 35 18.55 -7.03 5.96
N TRP A 36 17.78 -8.06 6.28
CA TRP A 36 16.38 -7.91 6.62
C TRP A 36 16.22 -7.40 8.05
N LYS A 37 15.49 -6.31 8.22
CA LYS A 37 15.10 -5.84 9.55
C LYS A 37 13.72 -6.39 9.93
N ASN A 38 13.61 -6.90 11.14
CA ASN A 38 12.32 -7.34 11.66
C ASN A 38 11.40 -6.14 11.88
N SER A 39 10.11 -6.33 11.59
CA SER A 39 9.05 -5.31 11.66
C SER A 39 8.75 -4.74 13.05
N SER A 40 9.57 -5.04 14.05
CA SER A 40 9.37 -4.66 15.45
C SER A 40 9.28 -3.15 15.74
N TYR A 41 9.40 -2.31 14.71
CA TYR A 41 9.30 -0.85 14.86
C TYR A 41 7.94 -0.25 14.45
N LEU A 42 7.02 -1.04 13.97
CA LEU A 42 5.73 -0.54 13.46
C LEU A 42 4.65 -0.58 14.53
N SER A 43 4.66 0.38 15.41
CA SER A 43 3.62 0.59 16.43
C SER A 43 3.54 -0.50 17.52
N PRO A 44 3.24 -0.14 18.78
CA PRO A 44 2.99 -1.11 19.85
C PRO A 44 1.87 -2.10 19.56
N TYR A 45 0.94 -1.74 18.67
CA TYR A 45 -0.16 -2.60 18.23
C TYR A 45 0.28 -3.62 17.17
N ALA A 46 1.17 -3.24 16.26
CA ALA A 46 1.75 -4.17 15.30
C ALA A 46 2.67 -5.22 15.96
N MET A 47 3.23 -4.93 17.12
CA MET A 47 4.05 -5.91 17.87
C MET A 47 3.23 -7.10 18.39
N GLN A 48 2.00 -6.91 18.83
CA GLN A 48 1.13 -8.04 19.26
C GLN A 48 0.67 -8.88 18.07
N GLU A 49 0.52 -8.29 16.92
CA GLU A 49 0.04 -8.94 15.71
C GLU A 49 1.15 -9.64 14.94
N THR A 50 2.39 -9.14 14.99
CA THR A 50 3.57 -9.83 14.45
C THR A 50 3.95 -11.08 15.24
N LEU A 51 3.58 -11.20 16.51
CA LEU A 51 3.72 -12.43 17.28
C LEU A 51 2.86 -13.58 16.71
N HIS A 52 1.80 -13.26 15.98
CA HIS A 52 1.00 -14.24 15.24
C HIS A 52 1.44 -14.42 13.78
N GLY A 53 2.56 -13.84 13.41
CA GLY A 53 3.33 -14.25 12.25
C GLY A 53 2.98 -13.62 10.92
N THR A 54 2.71 -12.34 10.87
CA THR A 54 2.28 -11.66 9.65
C THR A 54 3.39 -11.36 8.66
N HIS A 55 4.53 -10.87 9.09
CA HIS A 55 5.68 -10.60 8.20
C HIS A 55 6.94 -11.24 8.75
N ALA A 56 7.52 -12.13 7.98
CA ALA A 56 8.79 -12.72 8.37
C ALA A 56 9.92 -11.68 8.32
N LYS A 57 9.84 -10.79 7.35
CA LYS A 57 10.90 -9.79 7.11
C LYS A 57 10.28 -8.51 6.59
N GLN A 58 10.65 -7.40 7.16
CA GLN A 58 10.31 -6.05 6.69
C GLN A 58 11.59 -5.23 6.68
N HIS A 59 11.95 -4.75 5.49
CA HIS A 59 13.12 -3.91 5.33
C HIS A 59 12.72 -2.46 5.48
N LEU A 60 13.52 -1.70 6.15
CA LEU A 60 13.49 -0.28 6.47
C LEU A 60 12.31 0.55 5.94
N LEU A 61 11.80 1.45 6.78
CA LEU A 61 10.85 2.49 6.38
C LEU A 61 11.45 3.53 5.41
N GLN A 62 12.64 3.31 4.89
CA GLN A 62 13.40 4.18 3.98
C GLN A 62 13.96 3.38 2.80
N LEU A 63 13.22 2.37 2.33
CA LEU A 63 13.69 1.46 1.28
C LEU A 63 14.26 2.21 0.07
N PHE A 64 13.53 3.17 -0.50
CA PHE A 64 13.97 3.92 -1.69
C PHE A 64 15.21 4.78 -1.44
N LYS A 65 15.43 5.23 -0.21
CA LYS A 65 16.62 5.97 0.14
C LYS A 65 17.87 5.08 0.25
N GLU A 66 17.71 3.86 0.76
CA GLU A 66 18.79 2.90 0.95
C GLU A 66 19.07 2.07 -0.30
N HIS A 67 18.01 1.77 -1.05
CA HIS A 67 18.03 1.02 -2.30
C HIS A 67 17.23 1.79 -3.36
N PRO A 68 17.82 2.81 -4.01
CA PRO A 68 17.15 3.59 -5.04
C PRO A 68 16.67 2.72 -6.19
N MET A 69 15.40 2.90 -6.55
CA MET A 69 14.74 2.26 -7.69
C MET A 69 14.10 3.34 -8.56
N PRO A 70 14.90 4.12 -9.31
CA PRO A 70 14.43 5.35 -9.95
C PRO A 70 13.30 5.12 -10.98
N LYS A 71 13.25 3.96 -11.62
CA LYS A 71 12.17 3.65 -12.58
C LYS A 71 10.87 3.29 -11.86
N LEU A 72 10.95 2.48 -10.81
CA LEU A 72 9.80 2.19 -9.96
C LEU A 72 9.29 3.47 -9.27
N GLU A 73 10.18 4.30 -8.75
CA GLU A 73 9.83 5.57 -8.11
C GLU A 73 9.16 6.54 -9.10
N ALA A 74 9.64 6.60 -10.35
CA ALA A 74 8.99 7.40 -11.40
C ALA A 74 7.59 6.88 -11.73
N PHE A 75 7.42 5.56 -11.90
CA PHE A 75 6.12 4.95 -12.12
C PHE A 75 5.15 5.25 -10.96
N ILE A 76 5.60 5.06 -9.72
CA ILE A 76 4.80 5.38 -8.52
C ILE A 76 4.42 6.87 -8.53
N GLY A 77 5.37 7.76 -8.86
CA GLY A 77 5.14 9.20 -8.93
C GLY A 77 4.03 9.58 -9.90
N GLU A 78 4.05 9.03 -11.10
CA GLU A 78 2.99 9.23 -12.10
C GLU A 78 1.62 8.78 -11.57
N GLN A 79 1.55 7.63 -10.89
CA GLN A 79 0.30 7.12 -10.35
C GLN A 79 -0.21 7.94 -9.16
N VAL A 80 0.68 8.45 -8.31
CA VAL A 80 0.32 9.36 -7.21
C VAL A 80 -0.26 10.67 -7.75
N GLU A 81 0.36 11.28 -8.77
CA GLU A 81 -0.17 12.47 -9.44
C GLU A 81 -1.55 12.21 -10.07
N CYS A 82 -1.70 11.08 -10.73
CA CYS A 82 -2.99 10.66 -11.30
C CYS A 82 -4.06 10.56 -10.21
N TYR A 83 -3.76 9.86 -9.11
CA TYR A 83 -4.67 9.71 -7.97
C TYR A 83 -5.06 11.06 -7.36
N LEU A 84 -4.10 11.94 -7.09
CA LEU A 84 -4.32 13.27 -6.54
C LEU A 84 -5.17 14.14 -7.47
N SER A 85 -4.93 14.07 -8.79
CA SER A 85 -5.71 14.83 -9.78
C SER A 85 -7.18 14.41 -9.80
N GLN A 86 -7.49 13.15 -9.57
CA GLN A 86 -8.84 12.61 -9.55
C GLN A 86 -9.56 12.81 -8.21
N THR A 87 -8.82 13.02 -7.14
CA THR A 87 -9.36 13.24 -5.80
C THR A 87 -9.56 14.71 -5.47
N LYS A 88 -9.32 15.62 -6.41
CA LYS A 88 -9.55 17.06 -6.21
C LYS A 88 -10.96 17.28 -5.70
N ILE A 89 -11.05 17.62 -4.42
CA ILE A 89 -12.28 18.10 -3.80
C ILE A 89 -12.56 19.47 -4.43
N SER A 90 -13.70 19.62 -5.07
CA SER A 90 -14.19 20.94 -5.42
C SER A 90 -14.52 21.70 -4.15
N VAL A 91 -13.60 22.52 -3.69
CA VAL A 91 -13.81 23.37 -2.51
C VAL A 91 -14.28 24.72 -2.94
N PRO A 92 -15.28 25.29 -2.28
CA PRO A 92 -15.67 26.69 -2.51
C PRO A 92 -14.47 27.61 -2.35
N ASP A 93 -14.40 28.69 -3.16
CA ASP A 93 -13.30 29.66 -3.13
C ASP A 93 -13.01 30.21 -1.72
N SER A 94 -14.03 30.32 -0.89
CA SER A 94 -13.92 30.74 0.51
C SER A 94 -13.15 29.77 1.43
N ALA A 95 -12.99 28.50 1.01
CA ALA A 95 -12.28 27.47 1.77
C ALA A 95 -10.84 27.27 1.28
N HIS A 96 -10.43 27.87 0.17
CA HIS A 96 -9.08 27.75 -0.39
C HIS A 96 -7.97 28.18 0.59
N ALA A 97 -8.25 29.12 1.49
CA ALA A 97 -7.30 29.58 2.50
C ALA A 97 -6.89 28.48 3.50
N TYR A 98 -7.73 27.45 3.66
CA TYR A 98 -7.48 26.33 4.59
C TYR A 98 -6.82 25.13 3.91
N ILE A 99 -6.69 25.15 2.57
CA ILE A 99 -6.18 24.03 1.76
C ILE A 99 -4.86 24.40 1.07
N GLU A 100 -4.30 25.56 1.36
CA GLU A 100 -3.00 25.99 0.86
C GLU A 100 -1.82 25.01 1.08
N PRO A 101 -1.82 24.14 2.13
CA PRO A 101 -0.79 23.11 2.28
C PRO A 101 -0.65 22.16 1.08
N LEU A 102 -1.68 22.03 0.25
CA LEU A 102 -1.62 21.18 -0.95
C LEU A 102 -0.77 21.77 -2.09
N LYS A 103 -0.33 23.02 -1.99
CA LYS A 103 0.56 23.66 -2.99
C LYS A 103 2.02 23.27 -2.84
N GLY A 104 2.40 22.64 -1.73
CA GLY A 104 3.78 22.27 -1.41
C GLY A 104 4.31 21.02 -2.09
N GLY A 105 3.48 20.32 -2.87
CA GLY A 105 3.82 19.03 -3.44
C GLY A 105 3.67 17.89 -2.44
N TRP A 106 4.23 16.73 -2.78
CA TRP A 106 4.19 15.52 -1.96
C TRP A 106 5.54 14.82 -1.97
N LEU A 107 5.74 13.91 -1.01
CA LEU A 107 6.91 13.05 -0.95
C LEU A 107 6.52 11.65 -0.43
N ILE A 108 7.28 10.64 -0.82
CA ILE A 108 7.23 9.33 -0.19
C ILE A 108 7.99 9.43 1.13
N SER A 109 7.24 9.50 2.23
CA SER A 109 7.80 9.67 3.58
C SER A 109 8.31 8.38 4.18
N GLN A 110 7.74 7.24 3.77
CA GLN A 110 8.10 5.90 4.20
C GLN A 110 8.00 4.93 3.04
N SER A 111 8.92 3.98 2.98
CA SER A 111 8.88 2.86 2.02
C SER A 111 9.54 1.63 2.62
N TRP A 112 8.98 0.44 2.35
CA TRP A 112 9.51 -0.83 2.83
C TRP A 112 9.11 -1.98 1.94
N ILE A 113 9.86 -3.08 2.00
CA ILE A 113 9.53 -4.31 1.31
C ILE A 113 9.01 -5.35 2.31
N ASN A 114 7.93 -6.01 1.94
CA ASN A 114 7.34 -7.12 2.69
C ASN A 114 7.66 -8.44 2.01
N VAL A 115 8.07 -9.41 2.79
CA VAL A 115 8.22 -10.80 2.38
C VAL A 115 7.20 -11.62 3.16
N CYS A 116 6.18 -12.11 2.49
CA CYS A 116 5.08 -12.85 3.11
C CYS A 116 5.19 -14.34 2.80
N PRO A 117 5.71 -15.16 3.71
CA PRO A 117 5.81 -16.61 3.53
C PRO A 117 4.42 -17.28 3.51
N LYS A 118 4.40 -18.56 3.11
CA LYS A 118 3.19 -19.38 3.15
C LYS A 118 2.52 -19.35 4.52
N GLY A 119 1.19 -19.24 4.51
CA GLY A 119 0.35 -19.22 5.70
C GLY A 119 0.38 -17.91 6.48
N LYS A 120 1.09 -16.88 5.98
CA LYS A 120 1.18 -15.57 6.62
C LYS A 120 0.32 -14.53 5.89
N ALA A 121 -0.16 -13.55 6.67
CA ALA A 121 -1.00 -12.46 6.19
C ALA A 121 -0.70 -11.20 7.01
N GLN A 122 -1.08 -10.04 6.49
CA GLN A 122 -1.12 -8.81 7.26
C GLN A 122 -2.50 -8.66 7.90
N VAL A 123 -2.53 -8.42 9.18
CA VAL A 123 -3.77 -8.16 9.92
C VAL A 123 -4.35 -6.79 9.57
N ARG A 124 -5.59 -6.58 9.96
CA ARG A 124 -6.33 -5.34 9.76
C ARG A 124 -5.67 -4.15 10.45
N HIS A 125 -5.35 -3.09 9.68
CA HIS A 125 -4.66 -1.89 10.17
C HIS A 125 -4.92 -0.68 9.26
N THR A 126 -4.38 0.48 9.66
CA THR A 126 -4.34 1.74 8.90
C THR A 126 -2.94 2.35 8.98
N HIS A 127 -2.68 3.36 8.14
CA HIS A 127 -1.42 4.13 8.17
C HIS A 127 -1.70 5.58 8.61
N ALA A 128 -2.04 5.76 9.88
CA ALA A 128 -2.35 7.07 10.43
C ALA A 128 -1.19 8.08 10.25
N GLY A 129 -1.53 9.33 9.95
CA GLY A 129 -0.56 10.42 9.76
C GLY A 129 -0.08 10.61 8.32
N HIS A 130 -0.51 9.77 7.37
CA HIS A 130 -0.24 9.91 5.95
C HIS A 130 -1.54 10.16 5.17
N ILE A 131 -1.42 10.56 3.91
CA ILE A 131 -2.60 10.84 3.07
C ILE A 131 -2.92 9.72 2.10
N ILE A 132 -1.90 9.14 1.47
CA ILE A 132 -2.00 8.03 0.55
C ILE A 132 -1.06 6.94 1.01
N SER A 133 -1.52 5.71 0.96
CA SER A 133 -0.70 4.52 1.05
C SER A 133 -0.73 3.77 -0.28
N GLY A 134 0.37 3.11 -0.62
CA GLY A 134 0.47 2.32 -1.82
C GLY A 134 1.15 0.98 -1.55
N VAL A 135 0.74 -0.01 -2.33
CA VAL A 135 1.37 -1.33 -2.33
C VAL A 135 1.61 -1.77 -3.77
N TYR A 136 2.85 -2.02 -4.10
CA TYR A 136 3.28 -2.62 -5.35
C TYR A 136 3.53 -4.12 -5.14
N TYR A 137 3.00 -4.96 -6.03
CA TYR A 137 3.07 -6.41 -5.95
C TYR A 137 4.03 -6.96 -7.00
N HIS A 138 5.17 -7.45 -6.56
CA HIS A 138 6.22 -7.95 -7.46
C HIS A 138 6.03 -9.43 -7.73
N ARG A 139 5.89 -9.81 -9.02
CA ARG A 139 5.76 -11.20 -9.50
C ARG A 139 4.70 -12.02 -8.74
N THR A 140 3.64 -11.34 -8.27
CA THR A 140 2.59 -11.98 -7.48
C THR A 140 1.68 -12.84 -8.36
N VAL A 141 1.22 -13.96 -7.81
CA VAL A 141 0.21 -14.83 -8.43
C VAL A 141 -1.02 -14.93 -7.53
N PRO A 142 -2.21 -15.28 -8.06
CA PRO A 142 -3.47 -15.25 -7.29
C PRO A 142 -3.42 -16.02 -5.98
N GLU A 143 -2.74 -17.17 -5.95
CA GLU A 143 -2.66 -18.03 -4.77
C GLU A 143 -1.82 -17.42 -3.62
N GLN A 144 -1.17 -16.30 -3.85
CA GLN A 144 -0.45 -15.57 -2.81
C GLN A 144 -1.34 -14.59 -2.02
N GLY A 145 -2.62 -14.50 -2.38
CA GLY A 145 -3.63 -13.71 -1.69
C GLY A 145 -3.59 -12.21 -2.01
N GLY A 146 -4.75 -11.61 -1.93
CA GLY A 146 -5.00 -10.20 -2.22
C GLY A 146 -5.03 -9.30 -0.98
N ILE A 147 -5.49 -8.08 -1.19
CA ILE A 147 -5.75 -7.09 -0.15
C ILE A 147 -7.26 -6.88 0.00
N LEU A 148 -7.75 -6.91 1.24
CA LEU A 148 -9.13 -6.62 1.59
C LEU A 148 -9.21 -5.21 2.18
N PHE A 149 -9.97 -4.34 1.54
CA PHE A 149 -10.33 -3.02 2.05
C PHE A 149 -11.66 -3.08 2.78
N TYR A 150 -11.71 -2.65 4.02
CA TYR A 150 -12.92 -2.68 4.84
C TYR A 150 -13.80 -1.45 4.58
N ASN A 151 -15.12 -1.68 4.56
CA ASN A 151 -16.09 -0.61 4.39
C ASN A 151 -15.96 0.41 5.55
N PRO A 152 -15.63 1.67 5.27
CA PRO A 152 -15.44 2.68 6.31
C PRO A 152 -16.74 3.15 6.95
N ASN A 153 -17.89 2.82 6.36
CA ASN A 153 -19.18 3.17 6.92
C ASN A 153 -19.58 2.19 8.03
N PRO A 154 -19.57 2.58 9.31
CA PRO A 154 -19.90 1.68 10.41
C PRO A 154 -21.36 1.21 10.39
N TYR A 155 -22.23 1.94 9.69
CA TYR A 155 -23.65 1.60 9.55
C TYR A 155 -23.97 0.73 8.35
N ALA A 156 -23.00 0.45 7.49
CA ALA A 156 -23.21 -0.41 6.32
C ALA A 156 -23.77 -1.78 6.68
N LYS A 157 -23.34 -2.35 7.80
CA LYS A 157 -23.83 -3.64 8.32
C LYS A 157 -25.28 -3.59 8.85
N MET A 158 -25.83 -2.41 9.08
CA MET A 158 -27.21 -2.25 9.55
C MET A 158 -28.23 -2.23 8.40
N CYS A 159 -27.77 -2.10 7.17
CA CYS A 159 -28.63 -2.12 5.99
C CYS A 159 -29.02 -3.56 5.65
N MET A 160 -30.31 -3.83 5.53
CA MET A 160 -30.84 -5.16 5.16
C MET A 160 -30.48 -5.61 3.73
N PHE A 161 -29.81 -4.77 2.96
CA PHE A 161 -29.43 -5.02 1.57
C PHE A 161 -27.90 -5.10 1.47
N GLY A 162 -27.34 -6.23 1.92
CA GLY A 162 -26.06 -6.77 1.49
C GLY A 162 -24.92 -5.78 1.26
N THR A 163 -24.65 -4.89 2.21
CA THR A 163 -23.41 -4.11 2.12
C THR A 163 -22.26 -5.02 2.54
N GLU A 164 -21.39 -5.29 1.60
CA GLU A 164 -20.20 -6.10 1.86
C GLU A 164 -19.36 -5.50 2.98
N GLU A 165 -18.78 -6.36 3.82
CA GLU A 165 -17.89 -5.93 4.90
C GLU A 165 -16.62 -5.26 4.36
N GLY A 166 -16.26 -5.57 3.13
CA GLY A 166 -15.12 -5.01 2.43
C GLY A 166 -15.07 -5.43 0.97
N ILE A 167 -14.10 -4.90 0.26
CA ILE A 167 -13.85 -5.17 -1.16
C ILE A 167 -12.46 -5.76 -1.29
N TYR A 168 -12.37 -6.90 -1.97
CA TYR A 168 -11.12 -7.52 -2.36
C TYR A 168 -10.53 -6.86 -3.59
N PHE A 169 -9.23 -6.65 -3.53
CA PHE A 169 -8.40 -6.37 -4.70
C PHE A 169 -7.41 -7.53 -4.87
N ASP A 170 -7.56 -8.26 -5.96
CA ASP A 170 -6.66 -9.35 -6.34
C ASP A 170 -5.50 -8.78 -7.16
N PRO A 171 -4.28 -8.73 -6.61
CA PRO A 171 -3.16 -8.18 -7.34
C PRO A 171 -2.76 -9.11 -8.48
N THR A 172 -2.52 -8.50 -9.64
CA THR A 172 -1.81 -9.16 -10.74
C THR A 172 -0.30 -8.94 -10.62
N PRO A 173 0.54 -9.71 -11.33
CA PRO A 173 1.96 -9.41 -11.40
C PRO A 173 2.18 -7.95 -11.81
N GLU A 174 3.13 -7.28 -11.16
CA GLU A 174 3.54 -5.90 -11.43
C GLU A 174 2.40 -4.87 -11.27
N SER A 175 1.45 -5.16 -10.38
CA SER A 175 0.36 -4.23 -10.05
C SER A 175 0.70 -3.36 -8.86
N LEU A 176 0.18 -2.13 -8.91
CA LEU A 176 0.19 -1.13 -7.85
C LEU A 176 -1.25 -0.84 -7.43
N VAL A 177 -1.50 -0.67 -6.15
CA VAL A 177 -2.75 -0.12 -5.65
C VAL A 177 -2.48 1.05 -4.72
N LEU A 178 -3.12 2.20 -4.98
CA LEU A 178 -3.10 3.38 -4.11
C LEU A 178 -4.46 3.54 -3.43
N PHE A 179 -4.43 3.95 -2.16
CA PHE A 179 -5.64 4.13 -1.35
C PHE A 179 -5.41 5.18 -0.25
N PRO A 180 -6.49 5.76 0.33
CA PRO A 180 -6.35 6.67 1.45
C PRO A 180 -5.72 5.96 2.64
N SER A 181 -4.72 6.56 3.27
CA SER A 181 -3.99 5.94 4.38
C SER A 181 -4.83 5.62 5.60
N TRP A 182 -5.97 6.30 5.77
CA TRP A 182 -6.94 6.02 6.83
C TRP A 182 -7.82 4.78 6.56
N LEU A 183 -7.83 4.26 5.31
CA LEU A 183 -8.67 3.12 4.94
C LEU A 183 -8.13 1.84 5.58
N GLU A 184 -8.94 1.22 6.42
CA GLU A 184 -8.59 -0.06 7.04
C GLU A 184 -8.47 -1.16 6.00
N HIS A 185 -7.41 -1.94 6.11
CA HIS A 185 -7.13 -3.03 5.18
C HIS A 185 -6.36 -4.17 5.86
N SER A 186 -6.45 -5.35 5.26
CA SER A 186 -5.68 -6.53 5.62
C SER A 186 -5.27 -7.27 4.36
N THR A 187 -4.43 -8.29 4.45
CA THR A 187 -4.15 -9.17 3.32
C THR A 187 -4.60 -10.58 3.62
N GLU A 188 -4.90 -11.35 2.57
CA GLU A 188 -5.06 -12.78 2.70
C GLU A 188 -3.73 -13.49 2.93
N ALA A 189 -3.80 -14.71 3.47
CA ALA A 189 -2.64 -15.53 3.65
C ALA A 189 -2.11 -16.05 2.31
N ASN A 190 -0.79 -16.02 2.15
CA ASN A 190 -0.13 -16.68 1.04
C ASN A 190 -0.33 -18.20 1.14
N GLN A 191 -0.86 -18.83 0.10
CA GLN A 191 -1.21 -20.27 0.09
C GLN A 191 -0.08 -21.16 -0.45
N ILE A 192 0.95 -20.60 -1.08
CA ILE A 192 2.02 -21.36 -1.74
C ILE A 192 3.38 -21.17 -1.06
N GLU A 193 4.33 -22.06 -1.36
CA GLU A 193 5.68 -22.03 -0.74
C GLU A 193 6.49 -20.79 -1.15
N ARG A 194 6.28 -20.29 -2.39
CA ARG A 194 6.96 -19.08 -2.85
C ARG A 194 6.45 -17.87 -2.05
N PRO A 195 7.33 -17.12 -1.39
CA PRO A 195 6.91 -15.92 -0.65
C PRO A 195 6.32 -14.86 -1.60
N ARG A 196 5.34 -14.11 -1.12
CA ARG A 196 4.85 -12.90 -1.79
C ARG A 196 5.77 -11.73 -1.43
N TYR A 197 6.28 -11.06 -2.46
CA TYR A 197 7.04 -9.82 -2.33
C TYR A 197 6.13 -8.64 -2.66
N SER A 198 6.10 -7.66 -1.77
CA SER A 198 5.40 -6.40 -2.03
C SER A 198 6.18 -5.22 -1.47
N ILE A 199 6.18 -4.11 -2.21
CA ILE A 199 6.79 -2.84 -1.78
C ILE A 199 5.65 -1.92 -1.36
N ALA A 200 5.64 -1.56 -0.08
CA ALA A 200 4.66 -0.65 0.47
C ALA A 200 5.30 0.72 0.74
N PHE A 201 4.50 1.76 0.65
CA PHE A 201 4.95 3.12 0.89
C PHE A 201 3.82 4.03 1.37
N ASN A 202 4.20 5.11 2.02
CA ASN A 202 3.29 6.15 2.47
C ASN A 202 3.69 7.50 1.89
N VAL A 203 2.70 8.28 1.48
CA VAL A 203 2.85 9.61 0.91
C VAL A 203 2.39 10.66 1.92
N HIS A 204 3.20 11.70 2.07
CA HIS A 204 2.90 12.89 2.86
C HIS A 204 2.82 14.11 1.95
N LEU A 205 2.00 15.11 2.33
CA LEU A 205 2.00 16.42 1.69
C LEU A 205 3.01 17.32 2.40
N ASN A 206 3.75 18.10 1.59
CA ASN A 206 4.67 19.13 2.07
C ASN A 206 3.93 20.40 2.46
#